data_1447c82f12c15dd334ece9540180f00d
#
_entry.id   1447c82f12c15dd334ece9540180f00d
#
_cell.length_a   1.000
_cell.length_b   1.000
_cell.length_c   1.000
_cell.angle_alpha   90.00
_cell.angle_beta   90.00
_cell.angle_gamma   90.00
#
_symmetry.space_group_name_H-M   'P 1'
#
loop_
_entity.id
_entity.type
_entity.pdbx_description
1 polymer ?
#
loop_
_entity_poly.entity_id
_entity_poly.type
_entity_poly.pdbx_seq_one_letter_code
_entity_poly.pdbx_strand_id
1 'polypeptide(L)'
;MEDWSKYDKTFRYMMLSRLKMDCDYYFGNGGRNPETLWACDEQSQIENMVALWKTFDMDDRPEWLTWGDIVYYALKFEVKIDTAPDYVMYFRQNREDDDE
;
A
#
# COMPACT_ATOMS: atom_id res chain seq x y z
N MET A 1 -9.44 -6.03 -11.26
CA MET A 1 -8.18 -5.48 -10.74
C MET A 1 -7.01 -5.95 -11.60
N GLU A 2 -6.02 -5.10 -11.74
CA GLU A 2 -4.84 -5.41 -12.54
C GLU A 2 -4.02 -6.56 -11.91
N ASP A 3 -3.52 -7.45 -12.76
CA ASP A 3 -2.62 -8.51 -12.29
C ASP A 3 -1.18 -7.98 -12.36
N TRP A 4 -0.71 -7.45 -11.24
CA TRP A 4 0.61 -6.83 -11.20
C TRP A 4 1.75 -7.82 -11.28
N SER A 5 1.49 -9.10 -10.98
CA SER A 5 2.57 -10.11 -10.96
C SER A 5 3.16 -10.39 -12.34
N LYS A 6 2.47 -10.02 -13.42
CA LYS A 6 2.96 -10.25 -14.78
C LYS A 6 3.95 -9.19 -15.25
N TYR A 7 4.15 -8.12 -14.49
CA TYR A 7 5.11 -7.08 -14.83
C TYR A 7 6.44 -7.35 -14.14
N ASP A 8 7.54 -6.83 -14.71
CA ASP A 8 8.83 -7.04 -14.10
C ASP A 8 8.98 -6.27 -12.79
N LYS A 9 10.00 -6.63 -12.01
CA LYS A 9 10.18 -6.06 -10.68
C LYS A 9 10.39 -4.55 -10.72
N THR A 10 11.18 -4.08 -11.66
CA THR A 10 11.48 -2.64 -11.78
C THR A 10 10.20 -1.85 -12.02
N PHE A 11 9.37 -2.32 -12.92
CA PHE A 11 8.10 -1.66 -13.22
C PHE A 11 7.19 -1.65 -12.00
N ARG A 12 7.14 -2.78 -11.28
CA ARG A 12 6.29 -2.88 -10.09
C ARG A 12 6.75 -1.92 -9.00
N TYR A 13 8.07 -1.76 -8.82
CA TYR A 13 8.58 -0.77 -7.87
C TYR A 13 8.18 0.64 -8.28
N MET A 14 8.32 0.95 -9.55
CA MET A 14 7.95 2.27 -10.06
C MET A 14 6.47 2.56 -9.84
N MET A 15 5.61 1.58 -10.11
CA MET A 15 4.18 1.78 -9.92
C MET A 15 3.82 1.92 -8.45
N LEU A 16 4.45 1.14 -7.59
CA LEU A 16 4.18 1.25 -6.16
C LEU A 16 4.60 2.62 -5.64
N SER A 17 5.74 3.12 -6.09
CA SER A 17 6.21 4.46 -5.76
C SER A 17 5.22 5.52 -6.25
N ARG A 18 4.71 5.35 -7.46
CA ARG A 18 3.72 6.27 -8.04
C ARG A 18 2.46 6.31 -7.19
N LEU A 19 1.96 5.14 -6.80
CA LEU A 19 0.75 5.07 -6.00
C LEU A 19 0.93 5.74 -4.64
N LYS A 20 2.11 5.53 -4.03
CA LYS A 20 2.43 6.18 -2.76
C LYS A 20 2.48 7.69 -2.91
N MET A 21 3.15 8.18 -3.94
CA MET A 21 3.25 9.61 -4.19
C MET A 21 1.88 10.23 -4.42
N ASP A 22 1.01 9.52 -5.12
CA ASP A 22 -0.36 9.99 -5.34
C ASP A 22 -1.12 10.14 -4.03
N CYS A 23 -0.91 9.19 -3.10
CA CYS A 23 -1.54 9.29 -1.77
C CYS A 23 -1.05 10.53 -1.03
N ASP A 24 0.25 10.75 -1.05
CA ASP A 24 0.84 11.91 -0.37
C ASP A 24 0.32 13.23 -0.98
N TYR A 25 0.22 13.27 -2.29
CA TYR A 25 -0.31 14.45 -2.97
C TYR A 25 -1.77 14.67 -2.61
N TYR A 26 -2.55 13.59 -2.59
CA TYR A 26 -3.98 13.65 -2.24
C TYR A 26 -4.20 14.32 -0.88
N PHE A 27 -3.39 13.95 0.12
CA PHE A 27 -3.53 14.52 1.46
C PHE A 27 -2.88 15.89 1.59
N GLY A 28 -2.02 16.25 0.64
CA GLY A 28 -1.36 17.55 0.63
C GLY A 28 -2.01 18.50 -0.34
N ASN A 29 -1.31 18.76 -1.44
CA ASN A 29 -1.74 19.76 -2.42
C ASN A 29 -2.96 19.33 -3.23
N GLY A 30 -3.26 18.03 -3.25
CA GLY A 30 -4.39 17.52 -4.03
C GLY A 30 -5.76 17.80 -3.42
N GLY A 31 -5.79 18.29 -2.17
CA GLY A 31 -7.05 18.70 -1.53
C GLY A 31 -8.05 17.57 -1.35
N ARG A 32 -7.57 16.35 -1.20
CA ARG A 32 -8.38 15.14 -1.03
C ARG A 32 -9.30 14.88 -2.23
N ASN A 33 -8.84 15.26 -3.42
CA ASN A 33 -9.59 15.03 -4.65
C ASN A 33 -9.22 13.65 -5.22
N PRO A 34 -10.19 12.71 -5.31
CA PRO A 34 -9.89 11.36 -5.83
C PRO A 34 -9.30 11.36 -7.24
N GLU A 35 -9.57 12.39 -8.04
CA GLU A 35 -9.02 12.46 -9.39
C GLU A 35 -7.51 12.64 -9.39
N THR A 36 -6.90 12.99 -8.26
CA THR A 36 -5.46 13.09 -8.15
C THR A 36 -4.79 11.73 -7.94
N LEU A 37 -5.59 10.69 -7.70
CA LEU A 37 -5.08 9.34 -7.51
C LEU A 37 -5.03 8.59 -8.84
N TRP A 38 -4.03 7.73 -9.00
CA TRP A 38 -3.90 6.93 -10.23
C TRP A 38 -5.18 6.14 -10.51
N ALA A 39 -5.76 5.56 -9.46
CA ALA A 39 -6.97 4.75 -9.61
C ALA A 39 -8.26 5.59 -9.64
N CYS A 40 -8.15 6.89 -9.44
CA CYS A 40 -9.27 7.85 -9.42
C CYS A 40 -10.32 7.54 -8.36
N ASP A 41 -9.95 6.74 -7.36
CA ASP A 41 -10.86 6.30 -6.31
C ASP A 41 -10.04 5.79 -5.14
N GLU A 42 -10.40 6.19 -3.92
CA GLU A 42 -9.61 5.86 -2.72
C GLU A 42 -9.55 4.36 -2.46
N GLN A 43 -10.69 3.68 -2.56
CA GLN A 43 -10.72 2.24 -2.30
C GLN A 43 -9.86 1.48 -3.31
N SER A 44 -9.99 1.82 -4.59
CA SER A 44 -9.21 1.17 -5.65
C SER A 44 -7.72 1.48 -5.53
N GLN A 45 -7.38 2.69 -5.10
CA GLN A 45 -5.99 3.06 -4.92
C GLN A 45 -5.32 2.15 -3.88
N ILE A 46 -5.98 1.97 -2.74
CA ILE A 46 -5.45 1.12 -1.68
C ILE A 46 -5.41 -0.35 -2.11
N GLU A 47 -6.45 -0.82 -2.79
CA GLU A 47 -6.48 -2.20 -3.26
C GLU A 47 -5.34 -2.51 -4.21
N ASN A 48 -5.02 -1.58 -5.10
CA ASN A 48 -3.90 -1.75 -6.02
C ASN A 48 -2.56 -1.68 -5.31
N MET A 49 -2.42 -0.81 -4.31
CA MET A 49 -1.20 -0.76 -3.49
C MET A 49 -0.98 -2.08 -2.77
N VAL A 50 -2.03 -2.64 -2.19
CA VAL A 50 -1.95 -3.93 -1.50
C VAL A 50 -1.55 -5.03 -2.48
N ALA A 51 -2.21 -5.08 -3.64
CA ALA A 51 -1.93 -6.11 -4.63
C ALA A 51 -0.49 -6.05 -5.11
N LEU A 52 0.01 -4.84 -5.40
CA LEU A 52 1.39 -4.64 -5.83
C LEU A 52 2.37 -5.06 -4.73
N TRP A 53 2.13 -4.58 -3.51
CA TRP A 53 3.01 -4.86 -2.39
C TRP A 53 3.14 -6.36 -2.14
N LYS A 54 2.03 -7.09 -2.29
CA LYS A 54 2.02 -8.53 -2.07
C LYS A 54 2.76 -9.31 -3.15
N THR A 55 3.04 -8.70 -4.31
CA THR A 55 3.79 -9.39 -5.36
C THR A 55 5.27 -9.53 -5.03
N PHE A 56 5.76 -8.79 -4.03
CA PHE A 56 7.18 -8.86 -3.65
C PHE A 56 7.38 -9.87 -2.54
N ASP A 57 8.48 -10.62 -2.62
CA ASP A 57 8.90 -11.46 -1.50
C ASP A 57 9.27 -10.57 -0.34
N MET A 58 9.22 -11.11 0.87
CA MET A 58 9.49 -10.30 2.07
C MET A 58 10.84 -9.59 2.01
N ASP A 59 11.83 -10.25 1.44
CA ASP A 59 13.17 -9.66 1.32
C ASP A 59 13.26 -8.54 0.30
N ASP A 60 12.32 -8.51 -0.65
CA ASP A 60 12.33 -7.54 -1.75
C ASP A 60 11.40 -6.36 -1.50
N ARG A 61 10.63 -6.38 -0.43
CA ARG A 61 9.70 -5.30 -0.15
C ARG A 61 10.44 -4.01 0.15
N PRO A 62 9.98 -2.89 -0.39
CA PRO A 62 10.69 -1.62 -0.21
C PRO A 62 10.61 -1.14 1.24
N GLU A 63 11.70 -0.55 1.70
CA GLU A 63 11.74 0.03 3.03
C GLU A 63 10.91 1.31 3.13
N TRP A 64 10.75 1.99 1.98
CA TRP A 64 10.03 3.26 1.94
C TRP A 64 8.50 3.08 1.94
N LEU A 65 8.00 1.84 1.90
CA LEU A 65 6.56 1.57 2.01
C LEU A 65 6.36 0.25 2.72
N THR A 66 6.00 0.33 3.99
CA THR A 66 5.74 -0.86 4.81
C THR A 66 4.26 -1.18 4.81
N TRP A 67 3.92 -2.37 5.31
CA TRP A 67 2.51 -2.71 5.49
C TRP A 67 1.82 -1.70 6.40
N GLY A 68 2.51 -1.27 7.45
CA GLY A 68 1.96 -0.25 8.35
C GLY A 68 1.66 1.05 7.64
N ASP A 69 2.49 1.43 6.67
CA ASP A 69 2.24 2.65 5.88
C ASP A 69 0.97 2.50 5.05
N ILE A 70 0.75 1.33 4.45
CA ILE A 70 -0.45 1.10 3.65
C ILE A 70 -1.69 1.15 4.53
N VAL A 71 -1.61 0.53 5.71
CA VAL A 71 -2.71 0.58 6.68
C VAL A 71 -2.99 2.02 7.08
N TYR A 72 -1.94 2.80 7.31
CA TYR A 72 -2.09 4.20 7.67
C TYR A 72 -2.84 4.99 6.59
N TYR A 73 -2.45 4.80 5.32
CA TYR A 73 -3.16 5.47 4.23
C TYR A 73 -4.62 5.02 4.17
N ALA A 74 -4.87 3.71 4.34
CA ALA A 74 -6.23 3.18 4.29
C ALA A 74 -7.09 3.82 5.37
N LEU A 75 -6.54 3.96 6.58
CA LEU A 75 -7.28 4.61 7.67
C LEU A 75 -7.57 6.06 7.35
N LYS A 76 -6.61 6.78 6.78
CA LYS A 76 -6.82 8.19 6.43
C LYS A 76 -7.82 8.35 5.29
N PHE A 77 -7.86 7.39 4.35
CA PHE A 77 -8.87 7.40 3.29
C PHE A 77 -10.22 6.93 3.78
N GLU A 78 -10.27 6.32 4.97
CA GLU A 78 -11.47 5.71 5.54
C GLU A 78 -12.00 4.59 4.65
N VAL A 79 -11.08 3.80 4.10
CA VAL A 79 -11.42 2.65 3.26
C VAL A 79 -11.02 1.37 3.96
N LYS A 80 -11.67 0.28 3.57
CA LYS A 80 -11.37 -1.03 4.13
C LYS A 80 -10.15 -1.61 3.44
N ILE A 81 -9.36 -2.35 4.21
CA ILE A 81 -8.20 -3.03 3.70
C ILE A 81 -8.34 -4.52 4.03
N ASP A 82 -8.11 -5.36 3.02
CA ASP A 82 -8.16 -6.80 3.18
C ASP A 82 -6.79 -7.28 3.60
N THR A 83 -6.66 -7.74 4.85
CA THR A 83 -5.40 -8.23 5.38
C THR A 83 -5.38 -9.74 5.38
N ALA A 84 -4.41 -10.32 4.65
CA ALA A 84 -4.23 -11.77 4.68
C ALA A 84 -3.78 -12.19 6.08
N PRO A 85 -4.22 -13.36 6.55
CA PRO A 85 -3.88 -13.82 7.91
C PRO A 85 -2.39 -13.83 8.22
N ASP A 86 -1.55 -14.17 7.25
CA ASP A 86 -0.12 -14.21 7.46
C ASP A 86 0.44 -12.82 7.77
N TYR A 87 -0.09 -11.78 7.15
CA TYR A 87 0.34 -10.42 7.44
C TYR A 87 -0.10 -9.99 8.82
N VAL A 88 -1.30 -10.38 9.22
CA VAL A 88 -1.80 -10.08 10.56
C VAL A 88 -0.90 -10.72 11.60
N MET A 89 -0.50 -11.97 11.38
CA MET A 89 0.39 -12.66 12.31
C MET A 89 1.76 -12.01 12.37
N TYR A 90 2.27 -11.55 11.23
CA TYR A 90 3.55 -10.86 11.19
C TYR A 90 3.53 -9.61 12.07
N PHE A 91 2.49 -8.80 11.94
CA PHE A 91 2.35 -7.59 12.75
C PHE A 91 2.20 -7.93 14.22
N ARG A 92 1.47 -8.99 14.51
CA ARG A 92 1.27 -9.40 15.89
C ARG A 92 2.58 -9.76 16.56
N GLN A 93 3.42 -10.48 15.85
CA GLN A 93 4.73 -10.86 16.38
C GLN A 93 5.60 -9.64 16.64
N ASN A 94 5.63 -8.71 15.71
CA ASN A 94 6.41 -7.49 15.87
C ASN A 94 5.91 -6.67 17.04
N ARG A 95 4.60 -6.62 17.21
CA ARG A 95 4.01 -5.86 18.29
C ARG A 95 4.33 -6.47 19.65
N GLU A 96 4.34 -7.78 19.73
CA GLU A 96 4.69 -8.45 20.97
C GLU A 96 6.11 -8.14 21.38
N ASP A 97 7.02 -8.10 20.42
CA ASP A 97 8.40 -7.74 20.67
C ASP A 97 8.51 -6.32 21.22
N ASP A 98 7.71 -5.41 20.68
CA ASP A 98 7.70 -4.02 21.11
C ASP A 98 7.15 -3.84 22.51
N ASP A 99 6.18 -4.66 22.89
CA ASP A 99 5.53 -4.55 24.19
C ASP A 99 6.42 -4.98 25.33
N GLU A 100 7.46 -5.72 25.03
CA GLU A 100 8.37 -6.19 26.07
C GLU A 100 9.51 -5.21 26.30
#